data_3f3f9087b5a40362a3c53b2f50f30ea1
#
_entry.id   3f3f9087b5a40362a3c53b2f50f30ea1
#
_cell.length_a   1.000
_cell.length_b   1.000
_cell.length_c   1.000
_cell.angle_alpha   90.00
_cell.angle_beta   90.00
_cell.angle_gamma   90.00
#
_symmetry.space_group_name_H-M   'P 1'
#
loop_
_entity.id
_entity.type
_entity.pdbx_description
1 polymer ?
#
loop_
_entity_poly.entity_id
_entity_poly.type
_entity_poly.pdbx_seq_one_letter_code
_entity_poly.pdbx_strand_id
1 'polypeptide(L)'
;MFTGSAAYPTLAKNMGWEYDVSKIIIPYFMAAGTGKSDDSGNDPEKGYGGVSPLSAQIANYNSISGEVQKVRARAVGAEHEQMLMRSDGYMTAWMLFQLTGNEEAGIVFLGENAEILQNKNWQDVEKNR
;
A
#
# COMPACT_ATOMS: atom_id res chain seq x y z
N MET A 1 1.51 -9.91 -4.06
CA MET A 1 0.50 -9.10 -4.78
C MET A 1 0.87 -7.64 -4.63
N PHE A 2 0.69 -6.85 -5.67
CA PHE A 2 0.75 -5.39 -5.62
C PHE A 2 -0.67 -4.86 -5.79
N THR A 3 -1.08 -3.89 -4.96
CA THR A 3 -2.35 -3.19 -5.15
C THR A 3 -2.12 -1.70 -5.04
N GLY A 4 -2.71 -0.93 -5.92
CA GLY A 4 -2.67 0.53 -5.89
C GLY A 4 -3.50 1.13 -4.76
N SER A 5 -4.46 0.39 -4.21
CA SER A 5 -5.24 0.84 -3.07
C SER A 5 -6.03 -0.30 -2.47
N ALA A 6 -6.30 -0.20 -1.19
CA ALA A 6 -7.30 -1.00 -0.53
C ALA A 6 -8.35 -0.04 0.03
N ALA A 7 -9.54 -0.06 -0.53
CA ALA A 7 -10.65 0.75 -0.04
C ALA A 7 -10.93 0.42 1.43
N TYR A 8 -11.45 1.39 2.17
CA TYR A 8 -11.86 1.15 3.54
C TYR A 8 -12.95 0.08 3.58
N PRO A 9 -12.89 -0.92 4.47
CA PRO A 9 -13.82 -2.05 4.48
C PRO A 9 -15.29 -1.65 4.47
N THR A 10 -15.67 -0.61 5.21
CA THR A 10 -17.05 -0.10 5.24
C THR A 10 -17.48 0.43 3.87
N LEU A 11 -16.61 1.14 3.16
CA LEU A 11 -16.92 1.64 1.82
C LEU A 11 -17.10 0.48 0.83
N ALA A 12 -16.22 -0.51 0.87
CA ALA A 12 -16.31 -1.70 0.03
C ALA A 12 -17.63 -2.46 0.25
N LYS A 13 -18.03 -2.63 1.52
CA LYS A 13 -19.30 -3.26 1.88
C LYS A 13 -20.51 -2.47 1.33
N ASN A 14 -20.50 -1.15 1.46
CA ASN A 14 -21.56 -0.29 0.95
C ASN A 14 -21.67 -0.33 -0.58
N MET A 15 -20.57 -0.64 -1.27
CA MET A 15 -20.52 -0.84 -2.72
C MET A 15 -20.84 -2.27 -3.14
N GLY A 16 -21.19 -3.15 -2.19
CA GLY A 16 -21.47 -4.56 -2.45
C GLY A 16 -20.23 -5.42 -2.67
N TRP A 17 -19.07 -4.94 -2.30
CA TRP A 17 -17.81 -5.66 -2.39
C TRP A 17 -17.39 -6.15 -1.00
N GLU A 18 -17.62 -7.42 -0.75
CA GLU A 18 -17.08 -8.04 0.46
C GLU A 18 -15.71 -8.64 0.16
N TYR A 19 -14.70 -8.19 0.85
CA TYR A 19 -13.37 -8.79 0.84
C TYR A 19 -12.81 -8.88 2.25
N ASP A 20 -11.96 -9.86 2.46
CA ASP A 20 -11.32 -10.14 3.74
C ASP A 20 -9.81 -10.23 3.51
N VAL A 21 -9.11 -9.13 3.78
CA VAL A 21 -7.66 -9.05 3.59
C VAL A 21 -6.88 -9.96 4.55
N SER A 22 -7.51 -10.41 5.66
CA SER A 22 -6.87 -11.35 6.59
C SER A 22 -6.57 -12.70 5.95
N LYS A 23 -7.23 -13.03 4.85
CA LYS A 23 -7.02 -14.26 4.07
C LYS A 23 -5.87 -14.17 3.07
N ILE A 24 -5.20 -13.02 2.95
CA ILE A 24 -4.04 -12.88 2.08
C ILE A 24 -2.87 -13.62 2.69
N ILE A 25 -2.33 -14.60 1.95
CA ILE A 25 -1.21 -15.46 2.35
C ILE A 25 0.02 -15.30 1.45
N ILE A 26 0.00 -14.39 0.51
CA ILE A 26 1.10 -14.08 -0.41
C ILE A 26 1.68 -12.70 -0.11
N PRO A 27 2.96 -12.44 -0.44
CA PRO A 27 3.57 -11.13 -0.24
C PRO A 27 2.71 -9.98 -0.80
N TYR A 28 2.57 -8.91 -0.02
CA TYR A 28 1.63 -7.85 -0.30
C TYR A 28 2.26 -6.46 -0.19
N PHE A 29 2.22 -5.68 -1.26
CA PHE A 29 2.63 -4.29 -1.28
C PHE A 29 1.43 -3.38 -1.57
N MET A 30 1.11 -2.48 -0.62
CA MET A 30 0.08 -1.46 -0.73
C MET A 30 0.71 -0.11 -1.02
N ALA A 31 0.26 0.55 -2.09
CA ALA A 31 0.67 1.90 -2.42
C ALA A 31 -0.54 2.80 -2.67
N ALA A 32 -0.50 4.02 -2.18
CA ALA A 32 -1.50 5.06 -2.42
C ALA A 32 -0.83 6.43 -2.52
N GLY A 33 -1.55 7.43 -2.94
CA GLY A 33 -1.11 8.81 -2.91
C GLY A 33 -1.42 9.49 -1.57
N THR A 34 -0.89 10.70 -1.38
CA THR A 34 -1.29 11.59 -0.29
C THR A 34 -2.20 12.72 -0.76
N GLY A 35 -2.55 12.73 -2.05
CA GLY A 35 -3.48 13.68 -2.63
C GLY A 35 -4.92 13.46 -2.19
N LYS A 36 -5.78 14.44 -2.42
CA LYS A 36 -7.16 14.44 -1.92
C LYS A 36 -8.04 13.36 -2.52
N SER A 37 -7.71 12.87 -3.70
CA SER A 37 -8.44 11.75 -4.31
C SER A 37 -8.21 10.43 -3.57
N ASP A 38 -7.01 10.21 -3.02
CA ASP A 38 -6.71 9.04 -2.17
C ASP A 38 -7.04 9.27 -0.69
N ASP A 39 -6.76 10.47 -0.18
CA ASP A 39 -7.00 10.80 1.23
C ASP A 39 -7.57 12.22 1.36
N SER A 40 -8.89 12.33 1.45
CA SER A 40 -9.58 13.61 1.56
C SER A 40 -9.40 14.30 2.91
N GLY A 41 -8.84 13.59 3.90
CA GLY A 41 -8.74 14.03 5.29
C GLY A 41 -10.05 13.89 6.08
N ASN A 42 -11.12 13.39 5.46
CA ASN A 42 -12.38 13.12 6.15
C ASN A 42 -12.35 11.73 6.80
N ASP A 43 -13.16 11.56 7.85
CA ASP A 43 -13.38 10.26 8.46
C ASP A 43 -14.14 9.34 7.49
N PRO A 44 -13.52 8.25 7.00
CA PRO A 44 -14.15 7.38 6.02
C PRO A 44 -15.37 6.62 6.55
N GLU A 45 -15.56 6.56 7.87
CA GLU A 45 -16.76 5.96 8.47
C GLU A 45 -17.96 6.92 8.43
N LYS A 46 -17.69 8.23 8.35
CA LYS A 46 -18.73 9.27 8.33
C LYS A 46 -19.03 9.82 6.94
N GLY A 47 -18.24 9.43 5.95
CA GLY A 47 -18.40 9.92 4.59
C GLY A 47 -17.29 9.43 3.66
N TYR A 48 -17.12 10.11 2.53
CA TYR A 48 -16.08 9.77 1.58
C TYR A 48 -14.72 10.26 2.10
N GLY A 49 -13.88 9.33 2.49
CA GLY A 49 -12.53 9.59 3.01
C GLY A 49 -11.42 9.61 1.94
N GLY A 50 -11.77 9.32 0.68
CA GLY A 50 -10.82 9.10 -0.40
C GLY A 50 -10.85 7.64 -0.90
N VAL A 51 -10.15 7.35 -1.97
CA VAL A 51 -10.08 5.98 -2.54
C VAL A 51 -9.26 5.06 -1.62
N SER A 52 -8.15 5.54 -1.08
CA SER A 52 -7.25 4.77 -0.22
C SER A 52 -6.64 5.65 0.89
N PRO A 53 -7.47 6.12 1.84
CA PRO A 53 -6.96 6.95 2.93
C PRO A 53 -5.98 6.18 3.82
N LEU A 54 -5.10 6.89 4.52
CA LEU A 54 -4.11 6.28 5.42
C LEU A 54 -4.74 5.32 6.43
N SER A 55 -5.91 5.67 6.97
CA SER A 55 -6.64 4.84 7.92
C SER A 55 -7.01 3.48 7.33
N ALA A 56 -7.42 3.44 6.05
CA ALA A 56 -7.71 2.20 5.34
C ALA A 56 -6.45 1.35 5.11
N GLN A 57 -5.35 1.97 4.71
CA GLN A 57 -4.07 1.27 4.56
C GLN A 57 -3.59 0.67 5.89
N ILE A 58 -3.68 1.41 7.00
CA ILE A 58 -3.32 0.93 8.33
C ILE A 58 -4.20 -0.26 8.74
N ALA A 59 -5.52 -0.15 8.57
CA ALA A 59 -6.47 -1.20 8.92
C ALA A 59 -6.18 -2.49 8.13
N ASN A 60 -5.98 -2.38 6.81
CA ASN A 60 -5.69 -3.52 5.95
C ASN A 60 -4.31 -4.13 6.26
N TYR A 61 -3.29 -3.29 6.47
CA TYR A 61 -1.95 -3.76 6.85
C TYR A 61 -1.99 -4.56 8.15
N ASN A 62 -2.70 -4.08 9.17
CA ASN A 62 -2.82 -4.75 10.46
C ASN A 62 -3.64 -6.05 10.39
N SER A 63 -4.59 -6.14 9.46
CA SER A 63 -5.42 -7.34 9.27
C SER A 63 -4.70 -8.48 8.58
N ILE A 64 -3.68 -8.20 7.75
CA ILE A 64 -2.86 -9.23 7.10
C ILE A 64 -1.92 -9.86 8.13
N SER A 65 -1.77 -11.19 8.11
CA SER A 65 -0.87 -11.91 9.01
C SER A 65 0.54 -11.33 9.02
N GLY A 66 1.17 -11.28 10.21
CA GLY A 66 2.58 -10.88 10.37
C GLY A 66 3.57 -11.84 9.71
N GLU A 67 3.15 -13.07 9.38
CA GLU A 67 3.97 -14.04 8.65
C GLU A 67 4.07 -13.72 7.16
N VAL A 68 3.09 -13.00 6.62
CA VAL A 68 3.11 -12.52 5.23
C VAL A 68 4.04 -11.32 5.14
N GLN A 69 5.00 -11.35 4.21
CA GLN A 69 5.78 -10.16 3.90
C GLN A 69 4.86 -9.06 3.36
N LYS A 70 4.84 -7.93 4.03
CA LYS A 70 3.94 -6.84 3.69
C LYS A 70 4.62 -5.49 3.83
N VAL A 71 4.28 -4.60 2.90
CA VAL A 71 4.73 -3.21 2.86
C VAL A 71 3.53 -2.33 2.57
N ARG A 72 3.43 -1.17 3.23
CA ARG A 72 2.58 -0.07 2.82
C ARG A 72 3.39 1.20 2.66
N ALA A 73 3.03 2.05 1.71
CA ALA A 73 3.69 3.32 1.48
C ALA A 73 2.76 4.29 0.74
N ARG A 74 2.99 5.61 0.93
CA ARG A 74 2.23 6.65 0.24
C ARG A 74 3.15 7.58 -0.53
N ALA A 75 2.83 7.78 -1.82
CA ALA A 75 3.56 8.71 -2.69
C ALA A 75 3.18 10.16 -2.34
N VAL A 76 4.18 10.97 -1.98
CA VAL A 76 4.00 12.35 -1.54
C VAL A 76 3.40 13.21 -2.67
N GLY A 77 2.28 13.86 -2.40
CA GLY A 77 1.60 14.78 -3.31
C GLY A 77 0.94 14.11 -4.52
N ALA A 78 0.95 12.78 -4.61
CA ALA A 78 0.32 12.09 -5.72
C ALA A 78 -1.20 11.95 -5.51
N GLU A 79 -1.97 12.19 -6.56
CA GLU A 79 -3.38 11.84 -6.65
C GLU A 79 -3.54 10.39 -7.09
N HIS A 80 -4.72 9.81 -6.85
CA HIS A 80 -5.00 8.39 -7.14
C HIS A 80 -4.62 7.99 -8.58
N GLU A 81 -5.03 8.77 -9.56
CA GLU A 81 -4.77 8.53 -10.98
C GLU A 81 -3.29 8.59 -11.38
N GLN A 82 -2.45 9.19 -10.55
CA GLN A 82 -1.00 9.28 -10.78
C GLN A 82 -0.24 8.06 -10.24
N MET A 83 -0.88 7.22 -9.42
CA MET A 83 -0.20 6.17 -8.68
C MET A 83 0.45 5.12 -9.56
N LEU A 84 -0.12 4.81 -10.73
CA LEU A 84 0.51 3.87 -11.66
C LEU A 84 1.91 4.34 -12.08
N MET A 85 2.06 5.61 -12.43
CA MET A 85 3.36 6.17 -12.82
C MET A 85 4.29 6.37 -11.62
N ARG A 86 3.75 6.77 -10.47
CA ARG A 86 4.54 7.02 -9.25
C ARG A 86 5.12 5.75 -8.64
N SER A 87 4.43 4.64 -8.78
CA SER A 87 4.83 3.36 -8.20
C SER A 87 5.48 2.38 -9.19
N ASP A 88 5.62 2.73 -10.45
CA ASP A 88 6.11 1.85 -11.53
C ASP A 88 7.45 1.17 -11.18
N GLY A 89 8.45 1.93 -10.77
CA GLY A 89 9.75 1.39 -10.35
C GLY A 89 9.65 0.43 -9.15
N TYR A 90 8.87 0.82 -8.14
CA TYR A 90 8.67 -0.03 -6.94
C TYR A 90 7.85 -1.27 -7.25
N MET A 91 6.83 -1.16 -8.10
CA MET A 91 6.06 -2.31 -8.55
C MET A 91 6.94 -3.30 -9.30
N THR A 92 7.79 -2.79 -10.20
CA THR A 92 8.75 -3.61 -10.95
C THR A 92 9.75 -4.30 -10.00
N ALA A 93 10.36 -3.55 -9.07
CA ALA A 93 11.26 -4.11 -8.08
C ALA A 93 10.58 -5.16 -7.19
N TRP A 94 9.34 -4.89 -6.73
CA TRP A 94 8.56 -5.85 -5.96
C TRP A 94 8.34 -7.16 -6.70
N MET A 95 7.93 -7.08 -7.97
CA MET A 95 7.68 -8.27 -8.79
C MET A 95 8.96 -9.04 -9.08
N LEU A 96 10.05 -8.36 -9.43
CA LEU A 96 11.36 -9.00 -9.64
C LEU A 96 11.81 -9.73 -8.38
N PHE A 97 11.76 -9.08 -7.22
CA PHE A 97 12.14 -9.68 -5.97
C PHE A 97 11.28 -10.90 -5.62
N GLN A 98 9.95 -10.78 -5.68
CA GLN A 98 9.04 -11.86 -5.26
C GLN A 98 9.03 -13.05 -6.23
N LEU A 99 9.20 -12.83 -7.53
CA LEU A 99 9.07 -13.89 -8.53
C LEU A 99 10.40 -14.56 -8.88
N THR A 100 11.51 -13.82 -8.78
CA THR A 100 12.82 -14.32 -9.22
C THR A 100 13.85 -14.39 -8.09
N GLY A 101 13.54 -13.87 -6.90
CA GLY A 101 14.50 -13.77 -5.81
C GLY A 101 15.61 -12.74 -6.05
N ASN A 102 15.40 -11.76 -6.94
CA ASN A 102 16.42 -10.76 -7.26
C ASN A 102 16.78 -9.93 -6.02
N GLU A 103 17.99 -10.09 -5.51
CA GLU A 103 18.45 -9.47 -4.26
C GLU A 103 18.58 -7.95 -4.37
N GLU A 104 19.00 -7.41 -5.51
CA GLU A 104 19.09 -5.95 -5.73
C GLU A 104 17.71 -5.32 -5.65
N ALA A 105 16.70 -5.94 -6.26
CA ALA A 105 15.32 -5.52 -6.14
C ALA A 105 14.79 -5.67 -4.70
N GLY A 106 15.28 -6.66 -3.96
CA GLY A 106 14.96 -6.89 -2.55
C GLY A 106 15.43 -5.77 -1.62
N ILE A 107 16.57 -5.14 -1.88
CA ILE A 107 17.13 -4.03 -1.09
C ILE A 107 16.13 -2.86 -0.98
N VAL A 108 15.27 -2.70 -1.96
CA VAL A 108 14.22 -1.66 -1.96
C VAL A 108 13.29 -1.80 -0.76
N PHE A 109 13.03 -3.04 -0.29
CA PHE A 109 11.99 -3.34 0.70
C PHE A 109 12.50 -3.98 1.99
N LEU A 110 13.73 -4.54 1.98
CA LEU A 110 14.22 -5.35 3.09
C LEU A 110 15.15 -4.58 4.02
N GLY A 111 15.14 -4.97 5.30
CA GLY A 111 16.05 -4.46 6.31
C GLY A 111 15.75 -3.04 6.76
N GLU A 112 16.48 -2.57 7.76
CA GLU A 112 16.29 -1.24 8.38
C GLU A 112 16.68 -0.09 7.44
N ASN A 113 17.55 -0.36 6.46
CA ASN A 113 18.02 0.61 5.47
C ASN A 113 17.35 0.44 4.10
N ALA A 114 16.17 -0.16 4.03
CA ALA A 114 15.44 -0.31 2.79
C ALA A 114 15.32 1.04 2.04
N GLU A 115 15.52 1.04 0.73
CA GLU A 115 15.55 2.26 -0.08
C GLU A 115 14.24 3.05 0.07
N ILE A 116 13.09 2.38 0.10
CA ILE A 116 11.76 3.01 0.25
C ILE A 116 11.62 3.83 1.55
N LEU A 117 12.36 3.50 2.60
CA LEU A 117 12.39 4.25 3.86
C LEU A 117 13.21 5.54 3.74
N GLN A 118 14.15 5.60 2.80
CA GLN A 118 15.06 6.74 2.60
C GLN A 118 14.58 7.68 1.50
N ASN A 119 13.62 7.24 0.68
CA ASN A 119 13.15 8.01 -0.47
C ASN A 119 12.11 9.05 -0.03
N LYS A 120 12.50 10.33 -0.14
CA LYS A 120 11.66 11.48 0.26
C LYS A 120 10.35 11.63 -0.55
N ASN A 121 10.21 10.90 -1.64
CA ASN A 121 8.97 10.89 -2.43
C ASN A 121 7.92 9.94 -1.83
N TRP A 122 8.28 9.21 -0.77
CA TRP A 122 7.38 8.30 -0.06
C TRP A 122 7.29 8.64 1.41
N GLN A 123 6.12 8.48 1.98
CA GLN A 123 5.85 8.67 3.41
C GLN A 123 4.91 7.58 3.94
N ASP A 124 4.71 7.57 5.26
CA ASP A 124 3.86 6.59 5.94
C ASP A 124 4.26 5.14 5.60
N VAL A 125 5.56 4.93 5.38
CA VAL A 125 6.09 3.62 5.04
C VAL A 125 6.09 2.72 6.27
N GLU A 126 5.50 1.55 6.12
CA GLU A 126 5.55 0.48 7.13
C GLU A 126 5.81 -0.87 6.45
N LYS A 127 6.66 -1.68 7.06
CA LYS A 127 7.03 -3.00 6.57
C LYS A 127 7.38 -3.93 7.72
N ASN A 128 7.29 -5.23 7.49
CA ASN A 128 7.54 -6.24 8.52
C ASN A 128 8.75 -7.16 8.26
N ARG A 129 9.57 -6.83 7.25
CA ARG A 129 10.80 -7.59 6.91
C ARG A 129 11.98 -6.66 6.69
#